data_5a69b014ec92c609b2ed590284ec36f2
#
_entry.id   5a69b014ec92c609b2ed590284ec36f2
#
_cell.length_a   1.000
_cell.length_b   1.000
_cell.length_c   1.000
_cell.angle_alpha   90.00
_cell.angle_beta   90.00
_cell.angle_gamma   90.00
#
_symmetry.space_group_name_H-M   'P 1'
#
loop_
_entity.id
_entity.type
_entity.pdbx_description
1 polymer ?
#
loop_
_entity_poly.entity_id
_entity_poly.type
_entity_poly.pdbx_seq_one_letter_code
_entity_poly.pdbx_strand_id
1 'polypeptide(L)'
;MNEVAAHPRITLLTWTEVEKLSGSAGNFTVRLKKKPRYVKDNCIACGKCSRVCPVSVEDEFNCGYMDKKAISLRFSQSVPKVYFIDPDSCLRLKEENCGKCAEACKTGAIDFSQKEEIIELNVGAVIVATGFEEYDVSQKPQYGYGIFENVLTQMELARVLGINGPTKGGELLRISDFSKASSDPAPSTCDSRCESSSDHPFEVETPERIVMIQCVGSRDEKEGGNRYCSRYCCMAALKHASLIKKRYPKTEITICYIDMRLLAFTKTTTVQSRRPGLTL
;
A
#
# COMPACT_ATOMS: atom_id res chain seq x y z
N MET A 1 -15.01 4.01 -2.24
CA MET A 1 -15.11 2.86 -1.28
C MET A 1 -16.21 3.06 -0.23
N ASN A 2 -16.34 4.25 0.40
CA ASN A 2 -17.41 4.50 1.37
C ASN A 2 -18.81 4.34 0.78
N GLU A 3 -19.06 4.83 -0.42
CA GLU A 3 -20.33 4.66 -1.14
C GLU A 3 -20.63 3.19 -1.44
N VAL A 4 -19.63 2.42 -1.83
CA VAL A 4 -19.77 0.97 -2.08
C VAL A 4 -20.13 0.24 -0.78
N ALA A 5 -19.43 0.55 0.32
CA ALA A 5 -19.70 -0.09 1.61
C ALA A 5 -21.05 0.28 2.22
N ALA A 6 -21.58 1.46 1.90
CA ALA A 6 -22.90 1.93 2.35
C ALA A 6 -24.06 1.49 1.45
N HIS A 7 -23.78 0.88 0.30
CA HIS A 7 -24.83 0.53 -0.66
C HIS A 7 -25.63 -0.71 -0.20
N PRO A 8 -26.97 -0.63 -0.13
CA PRO A 8 -27.79 -1.69 0.47
C PRO A 8 -27.80 -3.03 -0.29
N ARG A 9 -27.37 -3.04 -1.55
CA ARG A 9 -27.30 -4.25 -2.39
C ARG A 9 -25.86 -4.76 -2.59
N ILE A 10 -24.87 -4.22 -1.85
CA ILE A 10 -23.49 -4.64 -1.93
C ILE A 10 -23.08 -5.21 -0.58
N THR A 11 -22.66 -6.47 -0.56
CA THR A 11 -22.06 -7.09 0.61
C THR A 11 -20.55 -7.06 0.47
N LEU A 12 -19.87 -6.34 1.37
CA LEU A 12 -18.44 -6.24 1.39
C LEU A 12 -17.86 -7.26 2.38
N LEU A 13 -17.22 -8.29 1.87
CA LEU A 13 -16.49 -9.29 2.66
C LEU A 13 -15.02 -8.93 2.67
N THR A 14 -14.54 -8.38 3.79
CA THR A 14 -13.14 -8.03 3.98
C THR A 14 -12.43 -9.10 4.79
N TRP A 15 -11.10 -9.19 4.62
CA TRP A 15 -10.29 -10.23 5.28
C TRP A 15 -10.71 -11.65 4.88
N THR A 16 -11.13 -11.79 3.59
CA THR A 16 -11.76 -13.00 3.04
C THR A 16 -11.03 -13.41 1.78
N GLU A 17 -10.71 -14.67 1.67
CA GLU A 17 -10.05 -15.28 0.53
C GLU A 17 -11.00 -16.21 -0.23
N VAL A 18 -10.87 -16.29 -1.54
CA VAL A 18 -11.57 -17.29 -2.36
C VAL A 18 -10.79 -18.59 -2.28
N GLU A 19 -11.37 -19.60 -1.65
CA GLU A 19 -10.75 -20.91 -1.49
C GLU A 19 -11.04 -21.80 -2.72
N LYS A 20 -12.28 -21.76 -3.22
CA LYS A 20 -12.69 -22.58 -4.35
C LYS A 20 -13.78 -21.90 -5.17
N LEU A 21 -13.69 -22.07 -6.49
CA LEU A 21 -14.72 -21.70 -7.45
C LEU A 21 -15.09 -22.93 -8.26
N SER A 22 -16.39 -23.23 -8.38
CA SER A 22 -16.92 -24.34 -9.17
C SER A 22 -18.22 -23.94 -9.86
N GLY A 23 -18.69 -24.76 -10.81
CA GLY A 23 -19.91 -24.49 -11.56
C GLY A 23 -19.65 -23.94 -12.97
N SER A 24 -20.67 -23.31 -13.55
CA SER A 24 -20.63 -22.74 -14.90
C SER A 24 -21.33 -21.38 -14.94
N ALA A 25 -21.24 -20.69 -16.06
CA ALA A 25 -21.90 -19.40 -16.27
C ALA A 25 -23.39 -19.46 -15.91
N GLY A 26 -23.83 -18.53 -15.10
CA GLY A 26 -25.19 -18.49 -14.53
C GLY A 26 -25.38 -19.26 -13.23
N ASN A 27 -24.47 -20.17 -12.86
CA ASN A 27 -24.58 -21.01 -11.67
C ASN A 27 -23.20 -21.39 -11.10
N PHE A 28 -22.51 -20.40 -10.54
CA PHE A 28 -21.25 -20.63 -9.84
C PHE A 28 -21.47 -20.81 -8.34
N THR A 29 -20.72 -21.72 -7.74
CA THR A 29 -20.57 -21.84 -6.28
C THR A 29 -19.18 -21.36 -5.90
N VAL A 30 -19.12 -20.35 -5.04
CA VAL A 30 -17.88 -19.76 -4.53
C VAL A 30 -17.75 -20.09 -3.05
N ARG A 31 -16.69 -20.78 -2.69
CA ARG A 31 -16.34 -21.04 -1.30
C ARG A 31 -15.31 -20.03 -0.84
N LEU A 32 -15.65 -19.32 0.21
CA LEU A 32 -14.87 -18.23 0.79
C LEU A 32 -14.41 -18.61 2.20
N LYS A 33 -13.17 -18.25 2.50
CA LYS A 33 -12.56 -18.37 3.83
C LYS A 33 -12.40 -16.97 4.42
N LYS A 34 -13.24 -16.63 5.38
CA LYS A 34 -13.15 -15.38 6.13
C LYS A 34 -12.22 -15.57 7.33
N LYS A 35 -11.11 -14.88 7.33
CA LYS A 35 -10.12 -14.92 8.42
C LYS A 35 -10.57 -14.06 9.60
N PRO A 36 -10.24 -14.43 10.84
CA PRO A 36 -10.55 -13.63 12.01
C PRO A 36 -9.71 -12.34 12.01
N ARG A 37 -10.32 -11.22 12.28
CA ARG A 37 -9.63 -9.94 12.53
C ARG A 37 -9.24 -9.76 13.99
N TYR A 38 -9.83 -10.57 14.88
CA TYR A 38 -9.77 -10.46 16.33
C TYR A 38 -10.24 -9.11 16.88
N VAL A 39 -10.94 -8.34 16.04
CA VAL A 39 -11.56 -7.06 16.36
C VAL A 39 -12.95 -7.02 15.76
N LYS A 40 -13.95 -6.75 16.59
CA LYS A 40 -15.37 -6.66 16.22
C LYS A 40 -15.69 -5.36 15.47
N ASP A 41 -16.84 -5.33 14.80
CA ASP A 41 -17.29 -4.18 14.00
C ASP A 41 -17.68 -2.95 14.84
N ASN A 42 -17.85 -3.08 16.16
CA ASN A 42 -18.05 -1.97 17.08
C ASN A 42 -16.76 -1.18 17.40
N CYS A 43 -15.66 -1.47 16.71
CA CYS A 43 -14.43 -0.71 16.79
C CYS A 43 -14.60 0.71 16.23
N ILE A 44 -14.29 1.71 17.04
CA ILE A 44 -14.37 3.14 16.66
C ILE A 44 -13.04 3.69 16.11
N ALA A 45 -12.07 2.85 15.85
CA ALA A 45 -10.75 3.20 15.32
C ALA A 45 -10.00 4.29 16.10
N CYS A 46 -10.12 4.32 17.43
CA CYS A 46 -9.50 5.36 18.28
C CYS A 46 -7.99 5.20 18.50
N GLY A 47 -7.38 4.11 18.06
CA GLY A 47 -5.94 3.86 18.11
C GLY A 47 -5.35 3.49 19.48
N LYS A 48 -6.13 3.46 20.56
CA LYS A 48 -5.61 3.15 21.91
C LYS A 48 -4.94 1.78 22.01
N CYS A 49 -5.55 0.77 21.38
CA CYS A 49 -5.04 -0.59 21.34
C CYS A 49 -3.65 -0.68 20.68
N SER A 50 -3.41 0.06 19.59
CA SER A 50 -2.12 0.10 18.91
C SER A 50 -1.05 0.78 19.79
N ARG A 51 -1.38 1.87 20.47
CA ARG A 51 -0.44 2.59 21.34
C ARG A 51 0.10 1.76 22.50
N VAL A 52 -0.70 0.87 23.05
CA VAL A 52 -0.30 0.00 24.18
C VAL A 52 0.31 -1.31 23.74
N CYS A 53 0.29 -1.63 22.46
CA CYS A 53 0.85 -2.87 21.94
C CYS A 53 2.38 -2.83 22.02
N PRO A 54 3.02 -3.81 22.71
CA PRO A 54 4.47 -3.84 22.85
C PRO A 54 5.19 -4.30 21.58
N VAL A 55 4.48 -4.99 20.68
CA VAL A 55 5.07 -5.60 19.48
C VAL A 55 5.09 -4.60 18.33
N SER A 56 6.28 -4.38 17.78
CA SER A 56 6.50 -3.69 16.50
C SER A 56 7.02 -4.69 15.48
N VAL A 57 6.50 -4.63 14.27
CA VAL A 57 6.92 -5.43 13.13
C VAL A 57 6.97 -4.55 11.88
N GLU A 58 7.77 -4.98 10.93
CA GLU A 58 7.87 -4.33 9.63
C GLU A 58 6.50 -4.18 8.95
N ASP A 59 6.23 -3.02 8.39
CA ASP A 59 4.99 -2.76 7.66
C ASP A 59 5.14 -3.08 6.17
N GLU A 60 4.74 -4.28 5.78
CA GLU A 60 4.73 -4.76 4.39
C GLU A 60 3.94 -3.84 3.45
N PHE A 61 2.85 -3.21 3.95
CA PHE A 61 2.06 -2.28 3.14
C PHE A 61 2.89 -1.06 2.72
N ASN A 62 3.82 -0.64 3.56
CA ASN A 62 4.75 0.45 3.29
C ASN A 62 6.14 -0.03 2.85
N CYS A 63 6.22 -1.24 2.25
CA CYS A 63 7.45 -1.81 1.69
C CYS A 63 8.59 -1.92 2.72
N GLY A 64 8.27 -2.10 4.00
CA GLY A 64 9.26 -2.19 5.07
C GLY A 64 9.87 -0.86 5.51
N TYR A 65 9.46 0.26 4.93
CA TYR A 65 10.01 1.58 5.26
C TYR A 65 9.52 2.18 6.58
N MET A 66 8.66 1.48 7.28
CA MET A 66 8.22 1.84 8.62
C MET A 66 7.71 0.61 9.37
N ASP A 67 7.60 0.72 10.68
CA ASP A 67 7.02 -0.30 11.52
C ASP A 67 5.53 -0.11 11.73
N LYS A 68 4.82 -1.22 11.91
CA LYS A 68 3.44 -1.28 12.41
C LYS A 68 3.39 -2.05 13.72
N LYS A 69 2.34 -1.85 14.49
CA LYS A 69 2.06 -2.68 15.66
C LYS A 69 1.35 -3.98 15.26
N ALA A 70 1.51 -5.05 16.04
CA ALA A 70 0.77 -6.30 15.82
C ALA A 70 -0.75 -6.07 15.77
N ILE A 71 -1.27 -5.06 16.46
CA ILE A 71 -2.61 -4.54 16.27
C ILE A 71 -2.54 -3.18 15.57
N SER A 72 -3.03 -3.12 14.35
CA SER A 72 -2.88 -1.96 13.47
C SER A 72 -4.10 -1.69 12.61
N LEU A 73 -4.14 -0.52 12.01
CA LEU A 73 -5.03 -0.14 10.92
C LEU A 73 -4.16 -0.01 9.68
N ARG A 74 -4.47 -0.72 8.60
CA ARG A 74 -3.58 -0.76 7.43
C ARG A 74 -3.32 0.63 6.83
N PHE A 75 -4.37 1.45 6.74
CA PHE A 75 -4.28 2.87 6.35
C PHE A 75 -5.53 3.63 6.79
N SER A 76 -5.43 4.94 6.93
CA SER A 76 -6.45 5.79 7.55
C SER A 76 -7.79 5.82 6.79
N GLN A 77 -7.79 5.56 5.47
CA GLN A 77 -8.97 5.52 4.61
C GLN A 77 -9.50 4.10 4.36
N SER A 78 -9.07 3.10 5.14
CA SER A 78 -9.56 1.73 5.02
C SER A 78 -11.08 1.62 5.24
N VAL A 79 -11.71 0.69 4.52
CA VAL A 79 -13.14 0.38 4.66
C VAL A 79 -13.31 -1.13 4.82
N PRO A 80 -13.91 -1.57 5.94
CA PRO A 80 -14.30 -0.80 7.12
C PRO A 80 -13.09 -0.21 7.86
N LYS A 81 -13.30 0.90 8.58
CA LYS A 81 -12.26 1.52 9.40
C LYS A 81 -12.17 0.81 10.76
N VAL A 82 -11.68 -0.41 10.75
CA VAL A 82 -11.58 -1.31 11.90
C VAL A 82 -10.14 -1.82 12.01
N TYR A 83 -9.60 -1.82 13.22
CA TYR A 83 -8.30 -2.43 13.49
C TYR A 83 -8.32 -3.94 13.24
N PHE A 84 -7.17 -4.54 13.05
CA PHE A 84 -6.99 -5.98 13.01
C PHE A 84 -5.76 -6.37 13.83
N ILE A 85 -5.72 -7.60 14.29
CA ILE A 85 -4.56 -8.19 14.95
C ILE A 85 -3.92 -9.17 13.99
N ASP A 86 -2.62 -8.99 13.76
CA ASP A 86 -1.81 -9.94 13.03
C ASP A 86 -1.50 -11.17 13.92
N PRO A 87 -2.01 -12.37 13.58
CA PRO A 87 -1.80 -13.55 14.40
C PRO A 87 -0.34 -13.97 14.49
N ASP A 88 0.43 -13.72 13.42
CA ASP A 88 1.83 -14.17 13.33
C ASP A 88 2.78 -13.32 14.19
N SER A 89 2.35 -12.15 14.61
CA SER A 89 3.15 -11.24 15.45
C SER A 89 2.57 -11.01 16.86
N CYS A 90 1.30 -11.36 17.09
CA CYS A 90 0.64 -11.09 18.35
C CYS A 90 1.05 -12.07 19.46
N LEU A 91 1.63 -11.58 20.57
CA LEU A 91 2.03 -12.40 21.72
C LEU A 91 0.85 -13.21 22.27
N ARG A 92 -0.34 -12.61 22.41
CA ARG A 92 -1.52 -13.32 22.95
C ARG A 92 -1.93 -14.52 22.09
N LEU A 93 -1.87 -14.38 20.77
CA LEU A 93 -2.24 -15.45 19.85
C LEU A 93 -1.14 -16.53 19.72
N LYS A 94 0.06 -16.21 20.15
CA LYS A 94 1.20 -17.15 20.30
C LYS A 94 1.27 -17.78 21.70
N GLU A 95 0.14 -17.76 22.45
CA GLU A 95 0.02 -18.35 23.78
C GLU A 95 0.86 -17.67 24.89
N GLU A 96 1.37 -16.45 24.64
CA GLU A 96 2.04 -15.65 25.64
C GLU A 96 1.03 -14.83 26.47
N ASN A 97 1.41 -14.48 27.69
CA ASN A 97 0.54 -13.72 28.59
C ASN A 97 0.52 -12.24 28.22
N CYS A 98 -0.36 -11.85 27.29
CA CYS A 98 -0.59 -10.47 26.89
C CYS A 98 -2.08 -10.20 26.70
N GLY A 99 -2.57 -9.04 27.14
CA GLY A 99 -3.98 -8.60 27.00
C GLY A 99 -4.13 -7.09 26.92
N LYS A 100 -3.00 -6.33 26.85
CA LYS A 100 -2.96 -4.86 26.94
C LYS A 100 -3.94 -4.15 25.99
N CYS A 101 -4.08 -4.63 24.75
CA CYS A 101 -4.98 -4.03 23.76
C CYS A 101 -6.47 -4.22 24.14
N ALA A 102 -6.83 -5.37 24.75
CA ALA A 102 -8.18 -5.63 25.21
C ALA A 102 -8.54 -4.75 26.43
N GLU A 103 -7.62 -4.63 27.39
CA GLU A 103 -7.75 -3.77 28.56
C GLU A 103 -7.91 -2.29 28.18
N ALA A 104 -7.19 -1.82 27.18
CA ALA A 104 -7.25 -0.45 26.69
C ALA A 104 -8.48 -0.15 25.83
N CYS A 105 -9.21 -1.18 25.39
CA CYS A 105 -10.34 -1.04 24.48
C CYS A 105 -11.63 -0.68 25.18
N LYS A 106 -12.02 0.61 25.15
CA LYS A 106 -13.26 1.09 25.82
C LYS A 106 -14.55 0.49 25.24
N THR A 107 -14.55 0.08 23.98
CA THR A 107 -15.73 -0.50 23.32
C THR A 107 -15.82 -2.01 23.45
N GLY A 108 -14.82 -2.67 24.07
CA GLY A 108 -14.75 -4.13 24.16
C GLY A 108 -14.69 -4.82 22.79
N ALA A 109 -14.11 -4.14 21.79
CA ALA A 109 -14.06 -4.65 20.42
C ALA A 109 -13.03 -5.77 20.21
N ILE A 110 -12.07 -5.95 21.11
CA ILE A 110 -11.05 -7.01 20.98
C ILE A 110 -11.63 -8.36 21.37
N ASP A 111 -11.48 -9.36 20.50
CA ASP A 111 -12.01 -10.70 20.69
C ASP A 111 -11.05 -11.75 20.11
N PHE A 112 -10.23 -12.31 20.98
CA PHE A 112 -9.25 -13.34 20.61
C PHE A 112 -9.88 -14.73 20.35
N SER A 113 -11.20 -14.90 20.63
CA SER A 113 -11.90 -16.16 20.40
C SER A 113 -12.43 -16.33 18.98
N GLN A 114 -12.34 -15.29 18.13
CA GLN A 114 -12.75 -15.35 16.73
C GLN A 114 -12.02 -16.49 16.00
N LYS A 115 -12.77 -17.20 15.16
CA LYS A 115 -12.26 -18.30 14.34
C LYS A 115 -12.49 -18.00 12.87
N GLU A 116 -11.83 -18.77 12.01
CA GLU A 116 -12.11 -18.78 10.58
C GLU A 116 -13.55 -19.22 10.31
N GLU A 117 -14.18 -18.59 9.33
CA GLU A 117 -15.55 -18.87 8.89
C GLU A 117 -15.53 -19.25 7.42
N ILE A 118 -16.18 -20.36 7.06
CA ILE A 118 -16.36 -20.76 5.67
C ILE A 118 -17.75 -20.30 5.24
N ILE A 119 -17.78 -19.53 4.14
CA ILE A 119 -19.01 -18.99 3.56
C ILE A 119 -19.14 -19.56 2.14
N GLU A 120 -20.30 -20.14 1.81
CA GLU A 120 -20.60 -20.56 0.45
C GLU A 120 -21.65 -19.64 -0.17
N LEU A 121 -21.35 -19.16 -1.38
CA LEU A 121 -22.25 -18.27 -2.12
C LEU A 121 -22.54 -18.87 -3.51
N ASN A 122 -23.82 -18.82 -3.90
CA ASN A 122 -24.23 -19.12 -5.27
C ASN A 122 -24.42 -17.81 -6.03
N VAL A 123 -23.68 -17.67 -7.15
CA VAL A 123 -23.65 -16.44 -7.94
C VAL A 123 -23.75 -16.73 -9.43
N GLY A 124 -24.39 -15.83 -10.19
CA GLY A 124 -24.55 -15.97 -11.63
C GLY A 124 -23.28 -15.65 -12.43
N ALA A 125 -22.44 -14.77 -11.90
CA ALA A 125 -21.20 -14.33 -12.55
C ALA A 125 -20.10 -14.04 -11.53
N VAL A 126 -18.85 -14.14 -11.95
CA VAL A 126 -17.67 -13.81 -11.16
C VAL A 126 -16.81 -12.83 -11.95
N ILE A 127 -16.47 -11.71 -11.31
CA ILE A 127 -15.55 -10.71 -11.87
C ILE A 127 -14.22 -10.85 -11.12
N VAL A 128 -13.15 -11.14 -11.87
CA VAL A 128 -11.80 -11.31 -11.33
C VAL A 128 -11.07 -9.95 -11.38
N ALA A 129 -10.71 -9.43 -10.22
CA ALA A 129 -10.01 -8.16 -10.07
C ALA A 129 -8.96 -8.28 -8.94
N THR A 130 -8.01 -9.20 -9.09
CA THR A 130 -7.06 -9.67 -8.08
C THR A 130 -5.85 -8.76 -7.86
N GLY A 131 -5.77 -7.64 -8.59
CA GLY A 131 -4.63 -6.74 -8.49
C GLY A 131 -3.44 -7.18 -9.34
N PHE A 132 -2.23 -6.86 -8.89
CA PHE A 132 -0.98 -7.20 -9.56
C PHE A 132 0.10 -7.53 -8.53
N GLU A 133 1.13 -8.22 -8.96
CA GLU A 133 2.39 -8.42 -8.26
C GLU A 133 3.46 -7.54 -8.88
N GLU A 134 4.35 -6.96 -8.07
CA GLU A 134 5.52 -6.26 -8.57
C GLU A 134 6.51 -7.25 -9.18
N TYR A 135 7.14 -6.81 -10.26
CA TYR A 135 8.24 -7.56 -10.85
C TYR A 135 9.45 -7.52 -9.91
N ASP A 136 10.09 -8.66 -9.71
CA ASP A 136 11.34 -8.74 -8.96
C ASP A 136 12.47 -8.03 -9.72
N VAL A 137 12.73 -6.79 -9.34
CA VAL A 137 13.71 -5.90 -10.00
C VAL A 137 15.15 -6.39 -9.82
N SER A 138 15.42 -7.27 -8.84
CA SER A 138 16.73 -7.88 -8.65
C SER A 138 17.20 -8.68 -9.89
N GLN A 139 16.25 -9.16 -10.70
CA GLN A 139 16.50 -9.84 -11.96
C GLN A 139 17.01 -8.89 -13.08
N LYS A 140 17.05 -7.58 -12.83
CA LYS A 140 17.53 -6.56 -13.77
C LYS A 140 18.65 -5.71 -13.11
N PRO A 141 19.81 -6.30 -12.81
CA PRO A 141 20.88 -5.66 -12.03
C PRO A 141 21.45 -4.39 -12.70
N GLN A 142 21.26 -4.23 -14.02
CA GLN A 142 21.69 -3.04 -14.75
C GLN A 142 21.03 -1.74 -14.27
N TYR A 143 19.91 -1.81 -13.54
CA TYR A 143 19.26 -0.63 -12.97
C TYR A 143 19.76 -0.26 -11.57
N GLY A 144 20.58 -1.14 -10.94
CA GLY A 144 21.21 -0.88 -9.65
C GLY A 144 20.25 -0.88 -8.44
N TYR A 145 19.06 -1.47 -8.59
CA TYR A 145 18.14 -1.63 -7.46
C TYR A 145 18.76 -2.53 -6.38
N GLY A 146 18.65 -2.10 -5.12
CA GLY A 146 19.28 -2.77 -3.97
C GLY A 146 20.79 -2.49 -3.85
N ILE A 147 21.40 -1.79 -4.82
CA ILE A 147 22.81 -1.34 -4.77
C ILE A 147 22.88 0.16 -4.47
N PHE A 148 22.05 0.93 -5.16
CA PHE A 148 21.99 2.38 -5.00
C PHE A 148 20.74 2.78 -4.21
N GLU A 149 20.92 3.54 -3.15
CA GLU A 149 19.85 3.98 -2.23
C GLU A 149 18.82 4.92 -2.88
N ASN A 150 19.14 5.50 -4.01
CA ASN A 150 18.28 6.38 -4.79
C ASN A 150 17.55 5.69 -5.95
N VAL A 151 17.59 4.37 -6.02
CA VAL A 151 16.85 3.55 -7.00
C VAL A 151 15.67 2.87 -6.31
N LEU A 152 14.46 3.26 -6.68
CA LEU A 152 13.20 2.84 -6.07
C LEU A 152 12.29 2.19 -7.11
N THR A 153 11.44 1.26 -6.66
CA THR A 153 10.30 0.81 -7.48
C THR A 153 9.19 1.87 -7.50
N GLN A 154 8.25 1.72 -8.43
CA GLN A 154 7.07 2.59 -8.48
C GLN A 154 6.17 2.44 -7.24
N MET A 155 6.14 1.26 -6.64
CA MET A 155 5.36 1.01 -5.42
C MET A 155 6.01 1.70 -4.23
N GLU A 156 7.32 1.56 -4.06
CA GLU A 156 8.08 2.26 -3.02
C GLU A 156 7.91 3.77 -3.12
N LEU A 157 8.05 4.33 -4.33
CA LEU A 157 7.78 5.74 -4.56
C LEU A 157 6.33 6.14 -4.21
N ALA A 158 5.36 5.28 -4.50
CA ALA A 158 3.96 5.51 -4.12
C ALA A 158 3.78 5.57 -2.60
N ARG A 159 4.53 4.74 -1.85
CA ARG A 159 4.51 4.76 -0.37
C ARG A 159 5.17 6.02 0.16
N VAL A 160 6.33 6.38 -0.37
CA VAL A 160 7.02 7.64 -0.02
C VAL A 160 6.15 8.86 -0.27
N LEU A 161 5.47 8.93 -1.41
CA LEU A 161 4.58 10.05 -1.73
C LEU A 161 3.22 10.00 -0.99
N GLY A 162 2.89 8.86 -0.38
CA GLY A 162 1.60 8.61 0.25
C GLY A 162 1.47 9.23 1.65
N ILE A 163 0.29 9.76 1.99
CA ILE A 163 -0.01 10.33 3.31
C ILE A 163 0.06 9.29 4.45
N ASN A 164 -0.09 8.01 4.13
CA ASN A 164 0.01 6.90 5.10
C ASN A 164 1.38 6.22 5.03
N GLY A 165 2.30 6.75 4.28
CA GLY A 165 3.67 6.26 4.14
C GLY A 165 4.63 6.87 5.16
N PRO A 166 5.91 6.51 5.07
CA PRO A 166 6.95 6.89 6.05
C PRO A 166 7.13 8.41 6.17
N THR A 167 6.93 9.15 5.07
CA THR A 167 7.06 10.62 5.06
C THR A 167 5.74 11.34 5.37
N LYS A 168 4.65 10.61 5.61
CA LYS A 168 3.28 11.16 5.75
C LYS A 168 2.87 12.06 4.57
N GLY A 169 3.36 11.75 3.39
CA GLY A 169 3.15 12.54 2.19
C GLY A 169 4.01 13.82 2.13
N GLY A 170 5.04 13.93 2.95
CA GLY A 170 6.00 15.03 2.99
C GLY A 170 7.10 14.91 1.94
N GLU A 171 8.33 14.75 2.38
CA GLU A 171 9.53 14.84 1.58
C GLU A 171 9.87 13.55 0.81
N LEU A 172 10.67 13.68 -0.26
CA LEU A 172 11.28 12.55 -0.94
C LEU A 172 12.57 12.19 -0.20
N LEU A 173 12.56 11.08 0.51
CA LEU A 173 13.69 10.57 1.28
C LEU A 173 14.45 9.50 0.46
N ARG A 174 15.74 9.31 0.76
CA ARG A 174 16.52 8.15 0.30
C ARG A 174 16.14 6.92 1.13
N ILE A 175 16.40 5.71 0.62
CA ILE A 175 16.13 4.46 1.35
C ILE A 175 16.86 4.44 2.70
N SER A 176 18.10 4.90 2.76
CA SER A 176 18.91 5.00 3.99
C SER A 176 18.27 5.84 5.10
N ASP A 177 17.42 6.79 4.73
CA ASP A 177 16.81 7.69 5.71
C ASP A 177 15.63 7.06 6.42
N PHE A 178 15.02 6.01 5.84
CA PHE A 178 13.87 5.32 6.43
C PHE A 178 14.22 4.48 7.66
N SER A 179 15.41 3.90 7.72
CA SER A 179 15.89 3.16 8.88
C SER A 179 16.03 4.02 10.14
N LYS A 180 16.15 5.35 9.98
CA LYS A 180 16.27 6.33 11.08
C LYS A 180 14.92 6.91 11.49
N ALA A 181 13.92 6.90 10.62
CA ALA A 181 12.59 7.47 10.86
C ALA A 181 11.67 6.56 11.69
N SER A 182 11.99 5.26 11.82
CA SER A 182 11.15 4.26 12.50
C SER A 182 11.22 4.28 14.02
N SER A 183 12.13 5.09 14.63
CA SER A 183 12.35 5.07 16.07
C SER A 183 11.44 6.00 16.89
N ASP A 184 10.74 6.95 16.28
CA ASP A 184 9.85 7.86 17.00
C ASP A 184 8.37 7.50 16.84
N PRO A 185 7.63 7.23 17.94
CA PRO A 185 6.19 7.01 17.87
C PRO A 185 5.49 8.28 17.40
N ALA A 186 4.71 8.16 16.33
CA ALA A 186 3.94 9.27 15.80
C ALA A 186 3.10 9.97 16.90
N PRO A 187 3.11 11.29 17.00
CA PRO A 187 2.29 12.03 17.96
C PRO A 187 0.79 11.74 17.71
N SER A 188 0.11 11.34 18.76
CA SER A 188 -1.21 10.72 18.77
C SER A 188 -2.40 11.68 18.70
N THR A 189 -2.19 12.96 18.39
CA THR A 189 -3.26 13.96 18.35
C THR A 189 -3.23 14.73 17.05
N CYS A 190 -4.15 14.35 16.15
CA CYS A 190 -4.61 15.25 15.11
C CYS A 190 -5.60 16.23 15.76
N ASP A 191 -5.11 17.19 16.51
CA ASP A 191 -5.83 18.42 16.77
C ASP A 191 -5.79 19.28 15.51
N SER A 192 -6.89 19.96 15.22
CA SER A 192 -7.18 20.72 14.02
C SER A 192 -6.32 21.98 13.79
N ARG A 193 -5.08 21.96 14.28
CA ARG A 193 -4.04 22.96 14.06
C ARG A 193 -2.73 22.29 13.72
N CYS A 194 -2.64 21.71 12.52
CA CYS A 194 -1.34 21.43 11.91
C CYS A 194 -0.75 22.77 11.40
N GLU A 195 -0.22 23.55 12.32
CA GLU A 195 0.78 24.55 11.95
C GLU A 195 2.02 23.78 11.48
N SER A 196 2.50 24.16 10.31
CA SER A 196 3.72 23.67 9.68
C SER A 196 4.91 23.93 10.57
N SER A 197 5.20 23.04 11.54
CA SER A 197 6.45 23.06 12.28
C SER A 197 7.52 22.42 11.39
N SER A 198 8.43 23.26 10.93
CA SER A 198 9.62 22.97 10.13
C SER A 198 10.74 22.27 10.92
N ASP A 199 10.43 21.57 11.99
CA ASP A 199 11.43 20.89 12.82
C ASP A 199 11.53 19.41 12.44
N HIS A 200 11.97 19.13 11.20
CA HIS A 200 12.56 17.85 10.87
C HIS A 200 14.09 17.95 10.93
N PRO A 201 14.76 17.13 11.77
CA PRO A 201 16.20 17.21 11.98
C PRO A 201 17.04 16.72 10.79
N PHE A 202 16.45 16.50 9.63
CA PHE A 202 17.16 16.02 8.43
C PHE A 202 17.07 17.07 7.33
N GLU A 203 18.21 17.60 6.92
CA GLU A 203 18.34 18.33 5.63
C GLU A 203 18.12 17.29 4.51
N VAL A 204 16.90 17.23 4.00
CA VAL A 204 16.56 16.39 2.86
C VAL A 204 16.90 17.17 1.59
N GLU A 205 17.96 16.75 0.92
CA GLU A 205 18.27 17.29 -0.40
C GLU A 205 17.15 16.97 -1.38
N THR A 206 16.47 18.00 -1.86
CA THR A 206 15.47 17.84 -2.92
C THR A 206 16.14 17.31 -4.18
N PRO A 207 15.67 16.20 -4.78
CA PRO A 207 16.29 15.68 -5.98
C PRO A 207 16.15 16.68 -7.13
N GLU A 208 17.28 17.07 -7.73
CA GLU A 208 17.29 17.96 -8.91
C GLU A 208 16.70 17.27 -10.13
N ARG A 209 17.03 15.98 -10.31
CA ARG A 209 16.63 15.17 -11.47
C ARG A 209 16.13 13.80 -11.06
N ILE A 210 15.00 13.38 -11.67
CA ILE A 210 14.41 12.05 -11.48
C ILE A 210 14.23 11.41 -12.86
N VAL A 211 14.65 10.15 -12.99
CA VAL A 211 14.39 9.33 -14.17
C VAL A 211 13.43 8.21 -13.81
N MET A 212 12.35 8.08 -14.55
CA MET A 212 11.36 7.01 -14.41
C MET A 212 11.47 6.06 -15.60
N ILE A 213 11.83 4.80 -15.36
CA ILE A 213 12.00 3.80 -16.42
C ILE A 213 10.76 2.91 -16.43
N GLN A 214 10.07 2.88 -17.58
CA GLN A 214 8.85 2.10 -17.76
C GLN A 214 9.14 0.72 -18.35
N CYS A 215 8.17 -0.18 -18.27
CA CYS A 215 8.19 -1.52 -18.83
C CYS A 215 9.29 -2.45 -18.25
N VAL A 216 9.85 -2.16 -17.08
CA VAL A 216 10.79 -3.06 -16.40
C VAL A 216 10.05 -4.36 -16.06
N GLY A 217 10.57 -5.50 -16.56
CA GLY A 217 9.93 -6.81 -16.40
C GLY A 217 8.65 -7.04 -17.21
N SER A 218 8.25 -6.09 -18.08
CA SER A 218 7.11 -6.21 -19.01
C SER A 218 7.56 -5.90 -20.43
N ARG A 219 6.87 -6.46 -21.44
CA ARG A 219 7.17 -6.28 -22.87
C ARG A 219 8.63 -6.69 -23.19
N ASP A 220 9.08 -7.70 -22.48
CA ASP A 220 10.40 -8.30 -22.62
C ASP A 220 10.27 -9.58 -23.43
N GLU A 221 10.91 -9.60 -24.61
CA GLU A 221 10.87 -10.75 -25.54
C GLU A 221 11.94 -11.79 -25.25
N LYS A 222 12.83 -11.51 -24.30
CA LYS A 222 13.87 -12.47 -23.89
C LYS A 222 13.25 -13.70 -23.24
N GLU A 223 14.00 -14.80 -23.26
CA GLU A 223 13.62 -16.03 -22.59
C GLU A 223 13.38 -15.77 -21.10
N GLY A 224 12.23 -16.24 -20.57
CA GLY A 224 11.80 -15.96 -19.20
C GLY A 224 11.16 -14.58 -18.99
N GLY A 225 11.13 -13.71 -20.02
CA GLY A 225 10.52 -12.37 -19.91
C GLY A 225 9.00 -12.36 -20.11
N ASN A 226 8.31 -11.38 -19.55
CA ASN A 226 6.89 -11.15 -19.74
C ASN A 226 6.64 -10.33 -21.01
N ARG A 227 6.07 -10.95 -22.04
CA ARG A 227 5.79 -10.28 -23.35
C ARG A 227 4.62 -9.29 -23.28
N TYR A 228 3.75 -9.39 -22.29
CA TYR A 228 2.56 -8.53 -22.13
C TYR A 228 2.92 -7.20 -21.46
N CYS A 229 1.99 -6.23 -21.58
CA CYS A 229 2.06 -4.96 -20.85
C CYS A 229 1.33 -5.09 -19.50
N SER A 230 1.92 -4.61 -18.41
CA SER A 230 1.29 -4.56 -17.09
C SER A 230 0.05 -3.67 -17.04
N ARG A 231 -0.11 -2.75 -18.00
CA ARG A 231 -1.19 -1.73 -18.08
C ARG A 231 -1.26 -0.78 -16.88
N TYR A 232 -0.26 -0.78 -16.02
CA TYR A 232 -0.25 -0.04 -14.77
C TYR A 232 0.82 1.08 -14.76
N CYS A 233 2.06 0.78 -15.17
CA CYS A 233 3.22 1.63 -14.90
C CYS A 233 3.11 3.04 -15.50
N CYS A 234 2.55 3.20 -16.70
CA CYS A 234 2.43 4.53 -17.34
C CYS A 234 1.53 5.47 -16.52
N MET A 235 0.38 4.99 -16.05
CA MET A 235 -0.52 5.80 -15.23
C MET A 235 0.09 6.13 -13.86
N ALA A 236 0.79 5.18 -13.24
CA ALA A 236 1.49 5.39 -11.98
C ALA A 236 2.58 6.46 -12.13
N ALA A 237 3.44 6.33 -13.16
CA ALA A 237 4.51 7.30 -13.42
C ALA A 237 3.97 8.72 -13.64
N LEU A 238 2.94 8.89 -14.44
CA LEU A 238 2.34 10.21 -14.70
C LEU A 238 1.74 10.81 -13.42
N LYS A 239 1.05 9.99 -12.61
CA LYS A 239 0.52 10.42 -11.31
C LYS A 239 1.64 10.87 -10.37
N HIS A 240 2.69 10.07 -10.24
CA HIS A 240 3.83 10.38 -9.36
C HIS A 240 4.58 11.61 -9.87
N ALA A 241 4.85 11.71 -11.17
CA ALA A 241 5.47 12.90 -11.76
C ALA A 241 4.65 14.16 -11.48
N SER A 242 3.32 14.09 -11.62
CA SER A 242 2.43 15.22 -11.30
C SER A 242 2.48 15.61 -9.82
N LEU A 243 2.51 14.64 -8.92
CA LEU A 243 2.62 14.89 -7.47
C LEU A 243 3.97 15.51 -7.11
N ILE A 244 5.05 14.99 -7.67
CA ILE A 244 6.41 15.50 -7.46
C ILE A 244 6.52 16.93 -7.98
N LYS A 245 6.07 17.20 -9.21
CA LYS A 245 6.11 18.57 -9.81
C LYS A 245 5.28 19.59 -9.01
N LYS A 246 4.19 19.17 -8.38
CA LYS A 246 3.42 20.06 -7.49
C LYS A 246 4.18 20.43 -6.22
N ARG A 247 4.97 19.50 -5.67
CA ARG A 247 5.75 19.74 -4.44
C ARG A 247 7.10 20.37 -4.73
N TYR A 248 7.76 19.90 -5.78
CA TYR A 248 9.11 20.28 -6.19
C TYR A 248 9.10 20.81 -7.65
N PRO A 249 8.65 22.05 -7.87
CA PRO A 249 8.51 22.60 -9.23
C PRO A 249 9.81 22.64 -10.02
N LYS A 250 10.95 22.77 -9.33
CA LYS A 250 12.29 22.84 -9.93
C LYS A 250 12.86 21.48 -10.36
N THR A 251 12.39 20.36 -9.76
CA THR A 251 12.88 19.01 -10.10
C THR A 251 12.60 18.67 -11.56
N GLU A 252 13.61 18.28 -12.29
CA GLU A 252 13.46 17.77 -13.66
C GLU A 252 13.04 16.29 -13.62
N ILE A 253 12.03 15.93 -14.42
CA ILE A 253 11.55 14.55 -14.48
C ILE A 253 11.61 14.05 -15.91
N THR A 254 12.36 12.98 -16.13
CA THR A 254 12.44 12.26 -17.40
C THR A 254 11.74 10.93 -17.29
N ILE A 255 10.86 10.61 -18.24
CA ILE A 255 10.15 9.32 -18.30
C ILE A 255 10.61 8.58 -19.55
N CYS A 256 11.31 7.46 -19.37
CA CYS A 256 11.77 6.57 -20.44
C CYS A 256 10.69 5.51 -20.68
N TYR A 257 10.17 5.40 -21.90
CA TYR A 257 9.08 4.49 -22.26
C TYR A 257 9.21 3.96 -23.68
N ILE A 258 8.63 2.80 -23.97
CA ILE A 258 8.53 2.25 -25.32
C ILE A 258 7.37 2.92 -26.08
N ASP A 259 6.18 2.91 -25.49
CA ASP A 259 5.00 3.67 -25.86
C ASP A 259 4.18 3.98 -24.62
N MET A 260 3.48 5.11 -24.61
CA MET A 260 2.67 5.53 -23.47
C MET A 260 1.24 4.97 -23.60
N ARG A 261 0.88 4.04 -22.69
CA ARG A 261 -0.43 3.39 -22.67
C ARG A 261 -1.30 3.96 -21.55
N LEU A 262 -2.19 4.86 -21.92
CA LEU A 262 -3.13 5.48 -20.99
C LEU A 262 -4.50 4.83 -21.18
N LEU A 263 -4.98 4.13 -20.17
CA LEU A 263 -6.25 3.39 -20.22
C LEU A 263 -7.45 4.21 -19.73
N ALA A 264 -7.24 5.40 -19.17
CA ALA A 264 -8.29 6.31 -18.71
C ALA A 264 -7.93 7.75 -19.07
N PHE A 265 -8.90 8.47 -19.65
CA PHE A 265 -8.78 9.90 -19.91
C PHE A 265 -8.88 10.70 -18.60
N THR A 266 -7.76 11.15 -18.08
CA THR A 266 -7.77 12.29 -17.15
C THR A 266 -7.49 13.56 -17.94
N LYS A 267 -8.43 14.47 -17.94
CA LYS A 267 -8.46 15.71 -18.74
C LYS A 267 -7.34 16.72 -18.48
N THR A 268 -6.29 16.41 -17.72
CA THR A 268 -5.40 17.46 -17.18
C THR A 268 -3.91 17.13 -17.15
N THR A 269 -3.38 16.27 -18.02
CA THR A 269 -1.93 16.09 -18.09
C THR A 269 -1.46 16.28 -19.53
N THR A 270 -1.07 17.51 -19.87
CA THR A 270 -0.36 17.81 -21.11
C THR A 270 1.05 17.19 -20.98
N VAL A 271 1.24 16.03 -21.56
CA VAL A 271 2.56 15.41 -21.69
C VAL A 271 3.22 16.05 -22.91
N GLN A 272 4.13 17.01 -22.71
CA GLN A 272 5.04 17.43 -23.75
C GLN A 272 6.03 16.28 -24.02
N SER A 273 5.73 15.46 -25.02
CA SER A 273 6.67 14.46 -25.51
C SER A 273 7.77 15.13 -26.31
N ARG A 274 8.92 15.35 -25.68
CA ARG A 274 10.17 15.40 -26.45
C ARG A 274 10.61 13.95 -26.66
N ARG A 275 10.67 13.49 -27.89
CA ARG A 275 11.39 12.27 -28.23
C ARG A 275 12.88 12.55 -28.03
N PRO A 276 13.59 11.99 -27.06
CA PRO A 276 15.02 11.95 -27.10
C PRO A 276 15.38 10.90 -28.16
N GLY A 277 16.21 11.27 -29.11
CA GLY A 277 16.87 10.29 -29.96
C GLY A 277 17.57 9.28 -29.06
N LEU A 278 17.22 8.00 -29.21
CA LEU A 278 17.94 6.90 -28.59
C LEU A 278 19.38 6.94 -29.17
N THR A 279 20.30 7.38 -28.34
CA THR A 279 21.71 6.98 -28.51
C THR A 279 21.93 5.89 -27.48
N LEU A 280 22.08 4.66 -27.98
CA LEU A 280 22.55 3.49 -27.23
C LEU A 280 23.94 3.72 -26.69
#